data_b122e9672f31053cd3fd02e212b34201
#
_entry.id   b122e9672f31053cd3fd02e212b34201
#
_cell.length_a   1.000
_cell.length_b   1.000
_cell.length_c   1.000
_cell.angle_alpha   90.00
_cell.angle_beta   90.00
_cell.angle_gamma   90.00
#
_symmetry.space_group_name_H-M   'P 1'
#
loop_
_entity.id
_entity.type
_entity.pdbx_description
1 polymer ?
#
loop_
_entity_poly.entity_id
_entity_poly.type
_entity_poly.pdbx_seq_one_letter_code
_entity_poly.pdbx_strand_id
1 'polypeptide(L)'
;MHQAQSFSATRQMPWQGWKQCLDAVPHLKDVEKLRVLDIGCGNLRFARFLIEQVGLKLESYVAVDNCEPLVNCGNISMPVTLIKTDIVNNLLDNRLSEQLRIPASDLVVVFGFLHHVPGVQNRVEFLKTLLDETKPGGYLCVSFWQFMNNKKLAAKAHKTTSQALQELKMDSDALEKNDYLLGWQNQMHTWRYCHHFTQQELDELVVQLGSNVRVCKQFSADGKEDNLNQYLIFQRYL
;
A
#
# COMPACT_ATOMS: atom_id res chain seq x y z
N MET A 1 18.61 10.72 5.30
CA MET A 1 19.20 10.21 4.05
C MET A 1 19.60 8.74 4.10
N HIS A 2 20.41 8.28 5.05
CA HIS A 2 20.85 6.86 5.13
C HIS A 2 19.71 5.82 5.15
N GLN A 3 18.60 6.09 5.83
CA GLN A 3 17.47 5.15 5.90
C GLN A 3 16.76 4.99 4.56
N ALA A 4 16.53 6.07 3.82
CA ALA A 4 15.89 6.04 2.51
C ALA A 4 16.73 5.28 1.48
N GLN A 5 18.04 5.50 1.47
CA GLN A 5 18.96 4.78 0.59
C GLN A 5 19.02 3.29 0.91
N SER A 6 19.12 2.93 2.20
CA SER A 6 19.13 1.54 2.67
C SER A 6 17.81 0.82 2.36
N PHE A 7 16.67 1.53 2.50
CA PHE A 7 15.35 1.01 2.12
C PHE A 7 15.29 0.76 0.61
N SER A 8 15.69 1.74 -0.19
CA SER A 8 15.68 1.65 -1.66
C SER A 8 16.60 0.54 -2.17
N ALA A 9 17.82 0.41 -1.61
CA ALA A 9 18.79 -0.60 -2.04
C ALA A 9 18.28 -2.04 -1.95
N THR A 10 17.39 -2.34 -0.99
CA THR A 10 16.82 -3.68 -0.80
C THR A 10 15.53 -3.91 -1.60
N ARG A 11 15.02 -2.88 -2.30
CA ARG A 11 13.72 -2.91 -2.99
C ARG A 11 13.86 -2.42 -4.43
N GLN A 12 14.60 -3.16 -5.24
CA GLN A 12 14.84 -2.83 -6.64
C GLN A 12 13.96 -3.63 -7.60
N MET A 13 13.64 -4.87 -7.25
CA MET A 13 12.84 -5.75 -8.10
C MET A 13 11.34 -5.48 -7.92
N PRO A 14 10.54 -5.56 -8.99
CA PRO A 14 9.08 -5.51 -8.89
C PRO A 14 8.54 -6.69 -8.06
N TRP A 15 7.40 -6.50 -7.44
CA TRP A 15 6.70 -7.58 -6.77
C TRP A 15 5.98 -8.47 -7.79
N GLN A 16 5.93 -9.77 -7.54
CA GLN A 16 5.26 -10.73 -8.42
C GLN A 16 3.75 -10.44 -8.54
N GLY A 17 3.14 -10.00 -7.45
CA GLY A 17 1.73 -9.65 -7.41
C GLY A 17 1.35 -8.50 -8.35
N TRP A 18 2.25 -7.57 -8.67
CA TRP A 18 1.94 -6.44 -9.55
C TRP A 18 1.58 -6.87 -10.97
N LYS A 19 2.31 -7.85 -11.52
CA LYS A 19 1.98 -8.41 -12.84
C LYS A 19 0.57 -9.03 -12.83
N GLN A 20 0.26 -9.80 -11.79
CA GLN A 20 -1.06 -10.42 -11.65
C GLN A 20 -2.18 -9.39 -11.48
N CYS A 21 -1.93 -8.24 -10.82
CA CYS A 21 -2.86 -7.12 -10.77
C CYS A 21 -3.18 -6.61 -12.18
N LEU A 22 -2.14 -6.32 -12.99
CA LEU A 22 -2.33 -5.79 -14.35
C LEU A 22 -2.99 -6.80 -15.29
N ASP A 23 -2.69 -8.08 -15.15
CA ASP A 23 -3.34 -9.13 -15.93
C ASP A 23 -4.83 -9.30 -15.57
N ALA A 24 -5.24 -8.88 -14.37
CA ALA A 24 -6.64 -8.90 -13.93
C ALA A 24 -7.47 -7.69 -14.40
N VAL A 25 -6.81 -6.68 -14.94
CA VAL A 25 -7.43 -5.43 -15.42
C VAL A 25 -7.06 -5.15 -16.88
N PRO A 26 -7.35 -6.09 -17.81
CA PRO A 26 -6.85 -6.05 -19.19
C PRO A 26 -7.28 -4.78 -19.93
N HIS A 27 -8.45 -4.22 -19.62
CA HIS A 27 -8.97 -2.99 -20.24
C HIS A 27 -8.05 -1.78 -20.04
N LEU A 28 -7.20 -1.78 -19.02
CA LEU A 28 -6.24 -0.67 -18.85
C LEU A 28 -5.19 -0.63 -19.98
N LYS A 29 -4.96 -1.75 -20.66
CA LYS A 29 -4.04 -1.80 -21.81
C LYS A 29 -4.62 -1.15 -23.06
N ASP A 30 -5.95 -1.02 -23.12
CA ASP A 30 -6.68 -0.43 -24.23
C ASP A 30 -6.87 1.10 -24.02
N VAL A 31 -6.56 1.61 -22.83
CA VAL A 31 -6.59 3.05 -22.55
C VAL A 31 -5.37 3.71 -23.19
N GLU A 32 -5.59 4.67 -24.09
CA GLU A 32 -4.51 5.31 -24.82
C GLU A 32 -3.50 6.00 -23.92
N LYS A 33 -3.97 6.60 -22.83
CA LYS A 33 -3.14 7.29 -21.82
C LYS A 33 -3.77 7.13 -20.43
N LEU A 34 -3.07 6.46 -19.55
CA LEU A 34 -3.53 6.15 -18.19
C LEU A 34 -3.17 7.25 -17.20
N ARG A 35 -4.10 7.56 -16.30
CA ARG A 35 -3.84 8.30 -15.07
C ARG A 35 -3.65 7.31 -13.93
N VAL A 36 -2.51 7.40 -13.25
CA VAL A 36 -2.16 6.53 -12.14
C VAL A 36 -1.95 7.33 -10.87
N LEU A 37 -2.55 6.87 -9.77
CA LEU A 37 -2.33 7.37 -8.42
C LEU A 37 -1.66 6.26 -7.59
N ASP A 38 -0.46 6.52 -7.09
CA ASP A 38 0.35 5.57 -6.30
C ASP A 38 0.50 6.07 -4.86
N ILE A 39 -0.19 5.41 -3.95
CA ILE A 39 -0.25 5.77 -2.53
C ILE A 39 0.79 4.98 -1.72
N GLY A 40 1.67 5.71 -1.01
CA GLY A 40 2.84 5.13 -0.37
C GLY A 40 3.87 4.67 -1.42
N CYS A 41 4.14 5.52 -2.39
CA CYS A 41 4.89 5.21 -3.62
C CYS A 41 6.35 4.79 -3.36
N GLY A 42 6.89 5.11 -2.20
CA GLY A 42 8.26 4.78 -1.82
C GLY A 42 9.30 5.28 -2.83
N ASN A 43 10.12 4.37 -3.37
CA ASN A 43 11.15 4.70 -4.36
C ASN A 43 10.67 4.61 -5.82
N LEU A 44 9.41 4.84 -6.09
CA LEU A 44 8.79 4.82 -7.42
C LEU A 44 9.00 3.52 -8.22
N ARG A 45 9.17 2.42 -7.51
CA ARG A 45 9.45 1.13 -8.13
C ARG A 45 8.28 0.63 -8.99
N PHE A 46 7.03 0.93 -8.58
CA PHE A 46 5.86 0.58 -9.36
C PHE A 46 5.78 1.42 -10.64
N ALA A 47 6.10 2.72 -10.59
CA ALA A 47 6.20 3.56 -11.78
C ALA A 47 7.18 2.98 -12.82
N ARG A 48 8.40 2.61 -12.36
CA ARG A 48 9.38 1.95 -13.24
C ARG A 48 8.85 0.65 -13.85
N PHE A 49 8.19 -0.17 -13.05
CA PHE A 49 7.59 -1.41 -13.53
C PHE A 49 6.58 -1.15 -14.65
N LEU A 50 5.67 -0.18 -14.48
CA LEU A 50 4.67 0.14 -15.51
C LEU A 50 5.31 0.63 -16.81
N ILE A 51 6.32 1.48 -16.73
CA ILE A 51 6.94 2.12 -17.89
C ILE A 51 7.91 1.18 -18.59
N GLU A 52 8.85 0.60 -17.84
CA GLU A 52 10.00 -0.11 -18.42
C GLU A 52 9.70 -1.58 -18.72
N GLN A 53 8.81 -2.22 -17.95
CA GLN A 53 8.53 -3.65 -18.10
C GLN A 53 7.19 -3.94 -18.77
N VAL A 54 6.18 -3.10 -18.53
CA VAL A 54 4.85 -3.28 -19.12
C VAL A 54 4.66 -2.42 -20.37
N GLY A 55 5.33 -1.29 -20.47
CA GLY A 55 5.27 -0.40 -21.61
C GLY A 55 3.96 0.39 -21.71
N LEU A 56 3.29 0.66 -20.58
CA LEU A 56 2.05 1.46 -20.57
C LEU A 56 2.35 2.93 -20.85
N LYS A 57 1.49 3.56 -21.66
CA LYS A 57 1.52 4.99 -21.88
C LYS A 57 0.74 5.69 -20.78
N LEU A 58 1.42 6.53 -20.01
CA LEU A 58 0.81 7.27 -18.92
C LEU A 58 0.50 8.71 -19.35
N GLU A 59 -0.69 9.20 -19.03
CA GLU A 59 -1.05 10.61 -19.10
C GLU A 59 -0.43 11.35 -17.93
N SER A 60 -0.58 10.77 -16.74
CA SER A 60 -0.01 11.30 -15.51
C SER A 60 0.29 10.18 -14.51
N TYR A 61 1.29 10.42 -13.69
CA TYR A 61 1.61 9.59 -12.53
C TYR A 61 1.71 10.50 -11.32
N VAL A 62 0.76 10.34 -10.40
CA VAL A 62 0.76 11.04 -9.12
C VAL A 62 1.24 10.08 -8.04
N ALA A 63 2.35 10.43 -7.42
CA ALA A 63 2.99 9.69 -6.34
C ALA A 63 2.72 10.37 -5.01
N VAL A 64 2.30 9.63 -4.00
CA VAL A 64 1.99 10.16 -2.66
C VAL A 64 2.87 9.47 -1.64
N ASP A 65 3.70 10.24 -0.93
CA ASP A 65 4.58 9.74 0.14
C ASP A 65 5.04 10.92 1.01
N ASN A 66 5.40 10.67 2.26
CA ASN A 66 5.99 11.69 3.13
C ASN A 66 7.53 11.70 3.07
N CYS A 67 8.14 10.67 2.50
CA CYS A 67 9.58 10.49 2.45
C CYS A 67 10.19 10.91 1.10
N GLU A 68 10.24 12.22 0.84
CA GLU A 68 10.82 12.78 -0.39
C GLU A 68 12.24 12.24 -0.71
N PRO A 69 13.17 12.04 0.25
CA PRO A 69 14.45 11.41 -0.05
C PRO A 69 14.34 9.99 -0.62
N LEU A 70 13.28 9.26 -0.28
CA LEU A 70 13.02 7.93 -0.82
C LEU A 70 12.51 8.01 -2.26
N VAL A 71 11.58 8.94 -2.52
CA VAL A 71 11.07 9.21 -3.87
C VAL A 71 12.19 9.61 -4.81
N ASN A 72 13.10 10.46 -4.35
CA ASN A 72 14.26 10.91 -5.12
C ASN A 72 15.28 9.78 -5.42
N CYS A 73 15.20 8.63 -4.74
CA CYS A 73 15.94 7.43 -5.13
C CYS A 73 15.35 6.72 -6.36
N GLY A 74 14.13 7.07 -6.76
CA GLY A 74 13.47 6.55 -7.96
C GLY A 74 13.96 7.26 -9.20
N ASN A 75 14.83 6.62 -9.98
CA ASN A 75 15.25 7.16 -11.27
C ASN A 75 14.28 6.67 -12.35
N ILE A 76 13.39 7.56 -12.83
CA ILE A 76 12.41 7.25 -13.88
C ILE A 76 12.46 8.29 -14.98
N SER A 77 12.16 7.87 -16.21
CA SER A 77 12.30 8.66 -17.44
C SER A 77 11.12 9.59 -17.75
N MET A 78 10.09 9.65 -16.88
CA MET A 78 8.92 10.50 -17.06
C MET A 78 8.71 11.45 -15.89
N PRO A 79 8.01 12.58 -16.10
CA PRO A 79 7.58 13.46 -15.02
C PRO A 79 6.63 12.75 -14.07
N VAL A 80 6.91 12.85 -12.77
CA VAL A 80 6.03 12.40 -11.68
C VAL A 80 5.61 13.61 -10.87
N THR A 81 4.32 13.70 -10.59
CA THR A 81 3.81 14.69 -9.64
C THR A 81 3.87 14.09 -8.23
N LEU A 82 4.72 14.63 -7.36
CA LEU A 82 4.79 14.21 -5.97
C LEU A 82 3.85 15.05 -5.09
N ILE A 83 2.93 14.38 -4.41
CA ILE A 83 2.19 14.93 -3.27
C ILE A 83 2.91 14.49 -2.01
N LYS A 84 3.66 15.40 -1.41
CA LYS A 84 4.36 15.15 -0.15
C LYS A 84 3.40 15.35 1.01
N THR A 85 2.91 14.24 1.58
CA THR A 85 1.94 14.29 2.68
C THR A 85 2.08 13.09 3.60
N ASP A 86 1.81 13.31 4.89
CA ASP A 86 1.66 12.21 5.85
C ASP A 86 0.24 11.64 5.71
N ILE A 87 0.15 10.51 5.02
CA ILE A 87 -1.10 9.85 4.68
C ILE A 87 -1.86 9.45 5.93
N VAL A 88 -1.17 8.85 6.92
CA VAL A 88 -1.83 8.35 8.14
C VAL A 88 -2.36 9.50 8.98
N ASN A 89 -1.54 10.52 9.24
CA ASN A 89 -1.99 11.67 10.03
C ASN A 89 -3.14 12.41 9.35
N ASN A 90 -3.08 12.63 8.03
CA ASN A 90 -4.18 13.28 7.32
C ASN A 90 -5.45 12.43 7.26
N LEU A 91 -5.33 11.09 7.24
CA LEU A 91 -6.48 10.20 7.35
C LEU A 91 -7.13 10.32 8.75
N LEU A 92 -6.33 10.24 9.82
CA LEU A 92 -6.82 10.35 11.20
C LEU A 92 -7.47 11.70 11.50
N ASP A 93 -7.01 12.77 10.84
CA ASP A 93 -7.58 14.10 10.90
C ASP A 93 -8.76 14.32 9.94
N ASN A 94 -9.21 13.32 9.20
CA ASN A 94 -10.25 13.40 8.16
C ASN A 94 -9.94 14.43 7.05
N ARG A 95 -8.66 14.63 6.72
CA ARG A 95 -8.18 15.60 5.72
C ARG A 95 -7.52 14.97 4.50
N LEU A 96 -7.47 13.64 4.42
CA LEU A 96 -6.74 12.95 3.34
C LEU A 96 -7.32 13.30 1.96
N SER A 97 -8.64 13.32 1.81
CA SER A 97 -9.30 13.70 0.55
C SER A 97 -8.96 15.12 0.09
N GLU A 98 -8.73 16.04 1.03
CA GLU A 98 -8.29 17.39 0.70
C GLU A 98 -6.87 17.46 0.16
N GLN A 99 -6.01 16.55 0.60
CA GLN A 99 -4.63 16.43 0.11
C GLN A 99 -4.55 15.78 -1.28
N LEU A 100 -5.53 14.94 -1.62
CA LEU A 100 -5.61 14.21 -2.88
C LEU A 100 -6.46 14.92 -3.95
N ARG A 101 -6.61 16.25 -3.89
CA ARG A 101 -7.38 17.03 -4.88
C ARG A 101 -6.75 16.98 -6.26
N ILE A 102 -6.91 15.84 -6.92
CA ILE A 102 -6.41 15.53 -8.27
C ILE A 102 -7.56 15.02 -9.14
N PRO A 103 -7.44 15.06 -10.47
CA PRO A 103 -8.38 14.38 -11.33
C PRO A 103 -8.39 12.87 -11.06
N ALA A 104 -9.58 12.28 -10.97
CA ALA A 104 -9.74 10.85 -10.73
C ALA A 104 -8.92 9.99 -11.68
N SER A 105 -8.36 8.92 -11.16
CA SER A 105 -7.38 8.07 -11.84
C SER A 105 -8.02 6.79 -12.42
N ASP A 106 -7.49 6.30 -13.53
CA ASP A 106 -7.90 5.03 -14.13
C ASP A 106 -7.42 3.85 -13.29
N LEU A 107 -6.25 4.01 -12.65
CA LEU A 107 -5.63 3.03 -11.77
C LEU A 107 -5.15 3.73 -10.49
N VAL A 108 -5.68 3.31 -9.36
CA VAL A 108 -5.19 3.67 -8.02
C VAL A 108 -4.52 2.45 -7.42
N VAL A 109 -3.33 2.62 -6.84
CA VAL A 109 -2.61 1.53 -6.19
C VAL A 109 -2.18 1.88 -4.78
N VAL A 110 -2.19 0.87 -3.92
CA VAL A 110 -1.70 0.93 -2.54
C VAL A 110 -0.92 -0.37 -2.27
N PHE A 111 0.39 -0.31 -2.50
CA PHE A 111 1.24 -1.48 -2.35
C PHE A 111 2.23 -1.33 -1.19
N GLY A 112 2.07 -2.19 -0.17
CA GLY A 112 2.96 -2.20 0.98
C GLY A 112 2.79 -1.02 1.93
N PHE A 113 1.60 -0.43 1.98
CA PHE A 113 1.32 0.74 2.83
C PHE A 113 0.18 0.50 3.83
N LEU A 114 -0.94 -0.14 3.43
CA LEU A 114 -2.16 -0.20 4.24
C LEU A 114 -1.95 -0.79 5.65
N HIS A 115 -0.98 -1.65 5.82
CA HIS A 115 -0.61 -2.21 7.13
C HIS A 115 -0.04 -1.17 8.12
N HIS A 116 0.20 0.06 7.69
CA HIS A 116 0.57 1.18 8.56
C HIS A 116 -0.62 2.00 9.06
N VAL A 117 -1.83 1.72 8.56
CA VAL A 117 -3.06 2.41 8.98
C VAL A 117 -3.65 1.74 10.21
N PRO A 118 -3.66 2.39 11.39
CA PRO A 118 -4.22 1.83 12.61
C PRO A 118 -5.76 1.89 12.62
N GLY A 119 -6.38 0.88 13.23
CA GLY A 119 -7.83 0.83 13.43
C GLY A 119 -8.62 0.38 12.19
N VAL A 120 -9.57 -0.54 12.41
CA VAL A 120 -10.43 -1.10 11.33
C VAL A 120 -11.17 0.00 10.59
N GLN A 121 -11.80 0.93 11.32
CA GLN A 121 -12.59 2.00 10.70
C GLN A 121 -11.72 2.91 9.83
N ASN A 122 -10.51 3.23 10.28
CA ASN A 122 -9.58 4.06 9.50
C ASN A 122 -9.13 3.34 8.21
N ARG A 123 -8.94 2.02 8.25
CA ARG A 123 -8.63 1.22 7.05
C ARG A 123 -9.77 1.23 6.04
N VAL A 124 -11.03 1.16 6.52
CA VAL A 124 -12.23 1.27 5.67
C VAL A 124 -12.33 2.66 5.05
N GLU A 125 -12.22 3.72 5.84
CA GLU A 125 -12.29 5.11 5.36
C GLU A 125 -11.15 5.43 4.38
N PHE A 126 -9.96 4.91 4.64
CA PHE A 126 -8.85 5.04 3.70
C PHE A 126 -9.18 4.43 2.33
N LEU A 127 -9.70 3.21 2.29
CA LEU A 127 -10.06 2.57 1.03
C LEU A 127 -11.23 3.27 0.33
N LYS A 128 -12.23 3.77 1.09
CA LYS A 128 -13.31 4.58 0.52
C LYS A 128 -12.78 5.86 -0.13
N THR A 129 -11.89 6.58 0.57
CA THR A 129 -11.23 7.77 0.02
C THR A 129 -10.51 7.44 -1.30
N LEU A 130 -9.80 6.32 -1.38
CA LEU A 130 -9.10 5.93 -2.60
C LEU A 130 -10.04 5.46 -3.72
N LEU A 131 -11.18 4.87 -3.37
CA LEU A 131 -12.22 4.56 -4.35
C LEU A 131 -12.83 5.84 -4.92
N ASP A 132 -12.96 6.91 -4.12
CA ASP A 132 -13.44 8.20 -4.61
C ASP A 132 -12.45 8.87 -5.58
N GLU A 133 -11.15 8.62 -5.41
CA GLU A 133 -10.09 9.05 -6.34
C GLU A 133 -9.98 8.15 -7.59
N THR A 134 -10.69 7.03 -7.61
CA THR A 134 -10.74 6.11 -8.76
C THR A 134 -11.87 6.54 -9.69
N LYS A 135 -11.63 6.63 -10.99
CA LYS A 135 -12.70 6.89 -11.98
C LYS A 135 -13.80 5.85 -11.92
N PRO A 136 -15.06 6.19 -12.24
CA PRO A 136 -16.07 5.18 -12.57
C PRO A 136 -15.54 4.22 -13.65
N GLY A 137 -15.65 2.92 -13.41
CA GLY A 137 -15.05 1.88 -14.26
C GLY A 137 -13.56 1.63 -14.06
N GLY A 138 -12.86 2.51 -13.33
CA GLY A 138 -11.46 2.36 -12.98
C GLY A 138 -11.20 1.35 -11.86
N TYR A 139 -9.94 1.16 -11.50
CA TYR A 139 -9.51 0.10 -10.59
C TYR A 139 -8.69 0.64 -9.43
N LEU A 140 -8.93 0.07 -8.24
CA LEU A 140 -8.10 0.19 -7.06
C LEU A 140 -7.44 -1.16 -6.77
N CYS A 141 -6.10 -1.22 -6.80
CA CYS A 141 -5.33 -2.42 -6.48
C CYS A 141 -4.63 -2.26 -5.12
N VAL A 142 -4.88 -3.18 -4.21
CA VAL A 142 -4.38 -3.11 -2.84
C VAL A 142 -3.62 -4.37 -2.49
N SER A 143 -2.47 -4.23 -1.81
CA SER A 143 -1.79 -5.34 -1.17
C SER A 143 -1.94 -5.29 0.35
N PHE A 144 -2.31 -6.42 0.93
CA PHE A 144 -2.51 -6.63 2.35
C PHE A 144 -1.41 -7.53 2.89
N TRP A 145 -0.57 -7.02 3.75
CA TRP A 145 0.59 -7.77 4.23
C TRP A 145 0.19 -8.82 5.26
N GLN A 146 0.52 -10.09 4.94
CA GLN A 146 0.22 -11.27 5.74
C GLN A 146 1.50 -11.88 6.34
N PHE A 147 2.32 -11.06 7.00
CA PHE A 147 3.65 -11.45 7.47
C PHE A 147 3.64 -12.57 8.52
N MET A 148 2.53 -12.79 9.21
CA MET A 148 2.39 -13.91 10.15
C MET A 148 2.34 -15.28 9.44
N ASN A 149 2.07 -15.32 8.13
CA ASN A 149 2.16 -16.55 7.34
C ASN A 149 3.61 -17.06 7.22
N ASN A 150 4.59 -16.19 7.44
CA ASN A 150 6.00 -16.57 7.46
C ASN A 150 6.49 -16.76 8.91
N LYS A 151 6.87 -17.98 9.28
CA LYS A 151 7.29 -18.35 10.66
C LYS A 151 8.41 -17.45 11.23
N LYS A 152 9.38 -17.05 10.37
CA LYS A 152 10.49 -16.19 10.82
C LYS A 152 10.02 -14.75 11.07
N LEU A 153 9.16 -14.23 10.19
CA LEU A 153 8.59 -12.89 10.37
C LEU A 153 7.65 -12.86 11.57
N ALA A 154 6.83 -13.89 11.76
CA ALA A 154 5.94 -14.04 12.91
C ALA A 154 6.72 -14.03 14.25
N ALA A 155 7.74 -14.87 14.36
CA ALA A 155 8.58 -14.91 15.56
C ALA A 155 9.27 -13.55 15.83
N LYS A 156 9.75 -12.88 14.76
CA LYS A 156 10.32 -11.56 14.88
C LYS A 156 9.29 -10.52 15.32
N ALA A 157 8.08 -10.56 14.76
CA ALA A 157 6.99 -9.65 15.10
C ALA A 157 6.62 -9.74 16.58
N HIS A 158 6.40 -10.95 17.10
CA HIS A 158 6.11 -11.15 18.52
C HIS A 158 7.25 -10.62 19.42
N LYS A 159 8.51 -10.98 19.11
CA LYS A 159 9.67 -10.53 19.87
C LYS A 159 9.78 -9.00 19.89
N THR A 160 9.69 -8.36 18.71
CA THR A 160 9.86 -6.90 18.62
C THR A 160 8.71 -6.16 19.26
N THR A 161 7.46 -6.66 19.15
CA THR A 161 6.31 -6.08 19.82
C THR A 161 6.45 -6.11 21.33
N SER A 162 6.83 -7.25 21.91
CA SER A 162 7.08 -7.35 23.37
C SER A 162 8.16 -6.38 23.83
N GLN A 163 9.26 -6.24 23.09
CA GLN A 163 10.32 -5.30 23.39
C GLN A 163 9.85 -3.85 23.31
N ALA A 164 9.08 -3.51 22.24
CA ALA A 164 8.56 -2.17 22.04
C ALA A 164 7.59 -1.75 23.16
N LEU A 165 6.64 -2.63 23.53
CA LEU A 165 5.70 -2.37 24.62
C LEU A 165 6.42 -2.10 25.95
N GLN A 166 7.42 -2.91 26.27
CA GLN A 166 8.21 -2.73 27.49
C GLN A 166 8.97 -1.38 27.45
N GLU A 167 9.61 -1.06 26.35
CA GLU A 167 10.42 0.15 26.21
C GLU A 167 9.57 1.42 26.20
N LEU A 168 8.43 1.39 25.50
CA LEU A 168 7.48 2.50 25.41
C LEU A 168 6.58 2.61 26.64
N LYS A 169 6.66 1.65 27.58
CA LYS A 169 5.80 1.54 28.77
C LYS A 169 4.30 1.56 28.37
N MET A 170 3.97 0.83 27.32
CA MET A 170 2.62 0.68 26.82
C MET A 170 2.04 -0.66 27.28
N ASP A 171 0.77 -0.66 27.64
CA ASP A 171 0.02 -1.89 27.89
C ASP A 171 -0.28 -2.63 26.59
N SER A 172 -0.38 -3.95 26.63
CA SER A 172 -0.73 -4.78 25.48
C SER A 172 -2.08 -4.40 24.86
N ASP A 173 -3.01 -3.92 25.69
CA ASP A 173 -4.36 -3.53 25.27
C ASP A 173 -4.39 -2.23 24.44
N ALA A 174 -3.27 -1.53 24.35
CA ALA A 174 -3.10 -0.40 23.45
C ALA A 174 -3.01 -0.82 21.96
N LEU A 175 -2.83 -2.10 21.68
CA LEU A 175 -2.82 -2.68 20.34
C LEU A 175 -4.08 -3.50 20.10
N GLU A 176 -4.72 -3.31 18.96
CA GLU A 176 -5.81 -4.17 18.52
C GLU A 176 -5.29 -5.57 18.15
N LYS A 177 -6.20 -6.52 18.00
CA LYS A 177 -5.85 -7.86 17.51
C LYS A 177 -5.14 -7.75 16.16
N ASN A 178 -4.06 -8.50 16.00
CA ASN A 178 -3.18 -8.52 14.81
C ASN A 178 -2.34 -7.24 14.58
N ASP A 179 -2.27 -6.35 15.56
CA ASP A 179 -1.37 -5.22 15.56
C ASP A 179 0.00 -5.58 16.15
N TYR A 180 1.06 -5.08 15.55
CA TYR A 180 2.43 -5.35 15.95
C TYR A 180 3.29 -4.09 15.85
N LEU A 181 4.29 -4.01 16.72
CA LEU A 181 5.35 -3.01 16.65
C LEU A 181 6.62 -3.68 16.11
N LEU A 182 6.91 -3.42 14.84
CA LEU A 182 8.07 -4.02 14.17
C LEU A 182 9.27 -3.10 14.23
N GLY A 183 10.44 -3.67 14.57
CA GLY A 183 11.69 -2.94 14.48
C GLY A 183 12.11 -2.67 13.04
N TRP A 184 12.87 -1.62 12.82
CA TRP A 184 13.44 -1.27 11.53
C TRP A 184 14.86 -1.78 11.38
N GLN A 185 15.09 -2.77 10.50
CA GLN A 185 16.41 -3.39 10.29
C GLN A 185 17.04 -3.83 11.63
N ASN A 186 18.26 -3.42 11.93
CA ASN A 186 18.94 -3.68 13.20
C ASN A 186 19.06 -2.40 14.05
N GLN A 187 18.22 -1.38 13.79
CA GLN A 187 18.23 -0.16 14.57
C GLN A 187 17.51 -0.39 15.90
N MET A 188 18.20 -0.10 17.00
CA MET A 188 17.62 -0.14 18.34
C MET A 188 16.65 1.04 18.50
N HIS A 189 15.61 0.85 19.31
CA HIS A 189 14.66 1.91 19.69
C HIS A 189 13.89 2.53 18.51
N THR A 190 13.76 1.81 17.39
CA THR A 190 13.01 2.28 16.23
C THR A 190 11.89 1.31 15.93
N TRP A 191 10.67 1.71 16.28
CA TRP A 191 9.48 0.91 16.15
C TRP A 191 8.54 1.49 15.09
N ARG A 192 7.87 0.62 14.35
CA ARG A 192 6.81 1.00 13.43
C ARG A 192 5.58 0.15 13.67
N TYR A 193 4.43 0.77 13.68
CA TYR A 193 3.16 0.07 13.69
C TYR A 193 2.98 -0.70 12.38
N CYS A 194 2.56 -1.97 12.50
CA CYS A 194 2.17 -2.80 11.37
C CYS A 194 1.00 -3.71 11.77
N HIS A 195 -0.01 -3.74 10.94
CA HIS A 195 -1.14 -4.63 11.06
C HIS A 195 -0.96 -5.88 10.19
N HIS A 196 -1.29 -7.06 10.71
CA HIS A 196 -1.35 -8.31 9.95
C HIS A 196 -2.78 -8.58 9.52
N PHE A 197 -3.03 -8.65 8.22
CA PHE A 197 -4.36 -8.90 7.68
C PHE A 197 -4.69 -10.39 7.65
N THR A 198 -5.80 -10.78 8.26
CA THR A 198 -6.37 -12.13 8.14
C THR A 198 -7.39 -12.19 6.99
N GLN A 199 -7.67 -13.39 6.47
CA GLN A 199 -8.70 -13.54 5.44
C GLN A 199 -10.08 -13.07 5.92
N GLN A 200 -10.46 -13.43 7.15
CA GLN A 200 -11.73 -13.01 7.73
C GLN A 200 -11.86 -11.47 7.74
N GLU A 201 -10.81 -10.76 8.15
CA GLU A 201 -10.81 -9.30 8.17
C GLU A 201 -10.94 -8.70 6.76
N LEU A 202 -10.30 -9.31 5.75
CA LEU A 202 -10.44 -8.87 4.37
C LEU A 202 -11.88 -9.02 3.87
N ASP A 203 -12.54 -10.12 4.21
CA ASP A 203 -13.93 -10.37 3.84
C ASP A 203 -14.88 -9.35 4.50
N GLU A 204 -14.67 -9.05 5.78
CA GLU A 204 -15.41 -8.04 6.53
C GLU A 204 -15.18 -6.62 5.96
N LEU A 205 -13.93 -6.31 5.59
CA LEU A 205 -13.57 -5.03 5.00
C LEU A 205 -14.26 -4.83 3.64
N VAL A 206 -14.28 -5.85 2.78
CA VAL A 206 -14.99 -5.80 1.49
C VAL A 206 -16.47 -5.49 1.69
N VAL A 207 -17.14 -6.10 2.66
CA VAL A 207 -18.55 -5.83 2.98
C VAL A 207 -18.76 -4.36 3.36
N GLN A 208 -17.84 -3.76 4.13
CA GLN A 208 -17.94 -2.37 4.59
C GLN A 208 -17.70 -1.32 3.49
N LEU A 209 -17.09 -1.70 2.37
CA LEU A 209 -16.92 -0.80 1.22
C LEU A 209 -18.24 -0.56 0.45
N GLY A 210 -19.24 -1.41 0.66
CA GLY A 210 -20.58 -1.22 0.09
C GLY A 210 -20.72 -1.70 -1.33
N SER A 211 -21.87 -1.33 -1.96
CA SER A 211 -22.29 -1.86 -3.27
C SER A 211 -21.73 -1.12 -4.49
N ASN A 212 -21.07 0.03 -4.28
CA ASN A 212 -20.53 0.84 -5.38
C ASN A 212 -19.19 0.32 -5.93
N VAL A 213 -18.75 -0.83 -5.44
CA VAL A 213 -17.48 -1.45 -5.80
C VAL A 213 -17.66 -2.96 -5.88
N ARG A 214 -16.92 -3.60 -6.78
CA ARG A 214 -16.83 -5.06 -6.83
C ARG A 214 -15.37 -5.51 -6.72
N VAL A 215 -15.16 -6.66 -6.09
CA VAL A 215 -13.87 -7.35 -6.14
C VAL A 215 -13.79 -8.10 -7.48
N CYS A 216 -12.89 -7.66 -8.35
CA CYS A 216 -12.65 -8.31 -9.65
C CYS A 216 -11.76 -9.54 -9.50
N LYS A 217 -10.80 -9.48 -8.61
CA LYS A 217 -9.86 -10.57 -8.34
C LYS A 217 -9.29 -10.48 -6.94
N GLN A 218 -9.07 -11.65 -6.35
CA GLN A 218 -8.33 -11.83 -5.11
C GLN A 218 -7.31 -12.94 -5.31
N PHE A 219 -6.06 -12.75 -4.85
CA PHE A 219 -5.01 -13.76 -4.95
C PHE A 219 -3.89 -13.47 -3.95
N SER A 220 -3.14 -14.51 -3.60
CA SER A 220 -1.91 -14.42 -2.80
C SER A 220 -0.70 -14.34 -3.71
N ALA A 221 0.31 -13.58 -3.32
CA ALA A 221 1.59 -13.51 -3.99
C ALA A 221 2.69 -13.06 -3.03
N ASP A 222 3.90 -13.01 -3.58
CA ASP A 222 5.12 -12.54 -2.94
C ASP A 222 5.64 -13.43 -1.81
N GLY A 223 6.92 -13.30 -1.53
CA GLY A 223 7.64 -14.17 -0.62
C GLY A 223 8.06 -15.48 -1.30
N LYS A 224 8.60 -16.40 -0.51
CA LYS A 224 9.10 -17.69 -1.04
C LYS A 224 7.98 -18.69 -1.34
N GLU A 225 6.85 -18.54 -0.67
CA GLU A 225 5.70 -19.44 -0.71
C GLU A 225 4.47 -18.76 -1.34
N ASP A 226 4.65 -17.62 -2.00
CA ASP A 226 3.61 -16.81 -2.64
C ASP A 226 2.40 -16.50 -1.73
N ASN A 227 2.65 -16.33 -0.43
CA ASN A 227 1.62 -16.12 0.58
C ASN A 227 1.90 -14.94 1.53
N LEU A 228 2.86 -14.07 1.15
CA LEU A 228 3.26 -12.96 2.02
C LEU A 228 2.34 -11.77 1.92
N ASN A 229 1.70 -11.58 0.76
CA ASN A 229 0.68 -10.57 0.54
C ASN A 229 -0.59 -11.19 -0.05
N GLN A 230 -1.74 -10.71 0.40
CA GLN A 230 -3.00 -10.90 -0.28
C GLN A 230 -3.27 -9.65 -1.12
N TYR A 231 -3.66 -9.83 -2.36
CA TYR A 231 -4.05 -8.75 -3.27
C TYR A 231 -5.54 -8.77 -3.50
N LEU A 232 -6.18 -7.60 -3.41
CA LEU A 232 -7.56 -7.38 -3.86
C LEU A 232 -7.56 -6.30 -4.94
N ILE A 233 -8.30 -6.58 -6.01
CA ILE A 233 -8.52 -5.66 -7.11
C ILE A 233 -9.99 -5.29 -7.11
N PHE A 234 -10.24 -4.04 -6.82
CA PHE A 234 -11.57 -3.45 -6.81
C PHE A 234 -11.82 -2.70 -8.11
N GLN A 235 -13.02 -2.81 -8.65
CA GLN A 235 -13.51 -1.91 -9.70
C GLN A 235 -14.60 -1.03 -9.13
N ARG A 236 -14.47 0.29 -9.32
CA ARG A 236 -15.52 1.23 -8.99
C ARG A 236 -16.61 1.15 -10.04
N TYR A 237 -17.86 1.02 -9.62
CA TYR A 237 -19.01 1.09 -10.54
C TYR A 237 -19.21 2.51 -11.10
N LEU A 238 -20.02 2.60 -12.15
CA LEU A 238 -20.44 3.86 -12.79
C LEU A 238 -21.37 4.66 -11.89
#